data_4978e815f58e2a1c0b08eede40df5b6b
#
_entry.id   4978e815f58e2a1c0b08eede40df5b6b
#
_cell.length_a   1.000
_cell.length_b   1.000
_cell.length_c   1.000
_cell.angle_alpha   90.00
_cell.angle_beta   90.00
_cell.angle_gamma   90.00
#
_symmetry.space_group_name_H-M   'P 1'
#
loop_
_entity.id
_entity.type
_entity.pdbx_description
1 polymer ?
#
loop_
_entity_poly.entity_id
_entity_poly.type
_entity_poly.pdbx_seq_one_letter_code
_entity_poly.pdbx_strand_id
1 'polypeptide(L)'
;MTEEPVAKDAKKGGDKKNTKADRENKKAAALAARQSKVTQEKEYTKDPNDPSADKFGDRELNRSQSDPEQRYAKKFTEVHQLDESLAGQEVIVRGRLSGSRPAGKKLVFIVIRECFSTVQALLSVEGSISQGMAEYARRIPKESIVEVKAKVVLPEAPIQGCS
;
A
#
# COMPACT_ATOMS: atom_id res chain seq x y z
N MET A 1 0.27 6.73 77.90
CA MET A 1 -1.11 6.48 77.47
C MET A 1 -1.62 7.72 76.80
N THR A 2 -1.49 7.79 75.50
CA THR A 2 -2.13 8.83 74.65
C THR A 2 -2.33 8.21 73.27
N GLU A 3 -3.58 7.96 72.96
CA GLU A 3 -4.01 7.39 71.66
C GLU A 3 -4.03 8.51 70.61
N GLU A 4 -3.42 8.22 69.44
CA GLU A 4 -3.58 9.05 68.24
C GLU A 4 -4.79 8.58 67.41
N PRO A 5 -5.59 9.46 66.80
CA PRO A 5 -6.69 9.06 65.94
C PRO A 5 -6.23 8.85 64.51
N VAL A 6 -6.60 7.73 63.96
CA VAL A 6 -6.40 7.29 62.57
C VAL A 6 -7.25 8.15 61.63
N ALA A 7 -6.61 8.89 60.73
CA ALA A 7 -7.25 9.59 59.64
C ALA A 7 -7.72 8.61 58.53
N LYS A 8 -9.02 8.62 58.23
CA LYS A 8 -9.62 7.87 57.11
C LYS A 8 -9.49 8.69 55.84
N ASP A 9 -8.65 8.24 54.93
CA ASP A 9 -8.58 8.75 53.55
C ASP A 9 -9.85 8.40 52.77
N ALA A 10 -10.64 9.40 52.45
CA ALA A 10 -11.80 9.33 51.58
C ALA A 10 -11.34 9.38 50.10
N LYS A 11 -11.29 8.25 49.42
CA LYS A 11 -11.16 8.16 47.96
C LYS A 11 -12.39 8.79 47.29
N LYS A 12 -12.24 10.01 46.77
CA LYS A 12 -13.19 10.65 45.88
C LYS A 12 -13.04 10.07 44.46
N GLY A 13 -13.80 9.04 44.15
CA GLY A 13 -14.02 8.54 42.78
C GLY A 13 -14.89 9.54 42.03
N GLY A 14 -14.27 10.39 41.22
CA GLY A 14 -14.98 11.29 40.33
C GLY A 14 -15.29 10.54 38.99
N ASP A 15 -16.49 10.00 38.88
CA ASP A 15 -17.04 9.55 37.59
C ASP A 15 -17.17 10.78 36.65
N LYS A 16 -16.20 10.94 35.76
CA LYS A 16 -16.33 11.90 34.65
C LYS A 16 -17.39 11.38 33.69
N LYS A 17 -18.63 11.82 33.88
CA LYS A 17 -19.72 11.59 32.91
C LYS A 17 -19.29 12.17 31.57
N ASN A 18 -18.98 11.28 30.63
CA ASN A 18 -18.62 11.59 29.25
C ASN A 18 -19.85 12.20 28.57
N THR A 19 -19.95 13.52 28.56
CA THR A 19 -21.11 14.24 28.02
C THR A 19 -21.21 14.09 26.50
N LYS A 20 -22.40 14.28 25.94
CA LYS A 20 -22.62 14.23 24.48
C LYS A 20 -21.68 15.20 23.75
N ALA A 21 -21.46 16.38 24.34
CA ALA A 21 -20.53 17.38 23.81
C ALA A 21 -19.06 16.88 23.75
N ASP A 22 -18.60 16.13 24.76
CA ASP A 22 -17.25 15.56 24.76
C ASP A 22 -17.06 14.51 23.65
N ARG A 23 -18.13 13.77 23.35
CA ARG A 23 -18.11 12.79 22.25
C ARG A 23 -18.11 13.45 20.88
N GLU A 24 -18.83 14.53 20.71
CA GLU A 24 -18.86 15.32 19.46
C GLU A 24 -17.52 16.03 19.24
N ASN A 25 -16.94 16.64 20.26
CA ASN A 25 -15.62 17.25 20.18
C ASN A 25 -14.51 16.22 19.86
N LYS A 26 -14.59 15.03 20.43
CA LYS A 26 -13.64 13.95 20.14
C LYS A 26 -13.79 13.42 18.72
N LYS A 27 -15.02 13.36 18.20
CA LYS A 27 -15.26 12.99 16.79
C LYS A 27 -14.75 14.09 15.84
N ALA A 28 -15.00 15.35 16.13
CA ALA A 28 -14.53 16.46 15.31
C ALA A 28 -13.00 16.55 15.31
N ALA A 29 -12.35 16.37 16.46
CA ALA A 29 -10.88 16.32 16.55
C ALA A 29 -10.28 15.12 15.80
N ALA A 30 -10.93 13.95 15.87
CA ALA A 30 -10.49 12.78 15.12
C ALA A 30 -10.66 12.96 13.61
N LEU A 31 -11.73 13.63 13.16
CA LEU A 31 -11.97 13.95 11.75
C LEU A 31 -10.95 14.96 11.23
N ALA A 32 -10.67 16.01 11.99
CA ALA A 32 -9.65 17.02 11.68
C ALA A 32 -8.24 16.40 11.63
N ALA A 33 -7.90 15.52 12.57
CA ALA A 33 -6.64 14.79 12.59
C ALA A 33 -6.51 13.81 11.40
N ARG A 34 -7.63 13.25 10.93
CA ARG A 34 -7.66 12.39 9.74
C ARG A 34 -7.49 13.20 8.45
N GLN A 35 -8.13 14.36 8.37
CA GLN A 35 -7.97 15.28 7.24
C GLN A 35 -6.55 15.87 7.18
N SER A 36 -5.95 16.25 8.31
CA SER A 36 -4.56 16.74 8.35
C SER A 36 -3.53 15.67 7.98
N LYS A 37 -3.79 14.39 8.27
CA LYS A 37 -2.95 13.28 7.81
C LYS A 37 -3.04 13.05 6.30
N VAL A 38 -4.22 13.23 5.71
CA VAL A 38 -4.42 13.11 4.26
C VAL A 38 -3.73 14.26 3.53
N THR A 39 -3.68 15.46 4.11
CA THR A 39 -3.04 16.63 3.48
C THR A 39 -1.51 16.64 3.68
N GLN A 40 -0.96 15.78 4.54
CA GLN A 40 0.48 15.64 4.79
C GLN A 40 1.11 14.40 4.16
N GLU A 41 0.44 13.77 3.20
CA GLU A 41 1.14 12.82 2.32
C GLU A 41 2.17 13.63 1.54
N LYS A 42 3.40 13.64 2.07
CA LYS A 42 4.55 14.25 1.43
C LYS A 42 4.63 13.68 0.03
N GLU A 43 4.59 14.54 -0.96
CA GLU A 43 4.83 14.18 -2.34
C GLU A 43 6.11 13.33 -2.40
N TYR A 44 6.02 12.13 -2.96
CA TYR A 44 7.17 11.24 -3.02
C TYR A 44 8.20 11.85 -3.95
N THR A 45 9.31 12.28 -3.39
CA THR A 45 10.46 12.73 -4.18
C THR A 45 11.38 11.53 -4.37
N LYS A 46 11.54 11.13 -5.62
CA LYS A 46 12.43 10.04 -6.02
C LYS A 46 13.88 10.44 -5.75
N ASP A 47 14.61 9.59 -5.02
CA ASP A 47 16.04 9.79 -4.82
C ASP A 47 16.77 9.45 -6.13
N PRO A 48 17.48 10.39 -6.75
CA PRO A 48 18.24 10.14 -7.98
C PRO A 48 19.40 9.15 -7.79
N ASN A 49 19.87 8.96 -6.56
CA ASN A 49 20.94 8.00 -6.23
C ASN A 49 20.42 6.58 -5.93
N ASP A 50 19.11 6.36 -5.99
CA ASP A 50 18.53 5.03 -5.78
C ASP A 50 18.93 4.09 -6.93
N PRO A 51 19.54 2.90 -6.64
CA PRO A 51 19.99 1.96 -7.66
C PRO A 51 18.85 1.40 -8.53
N SER A 52 17.61 1.57 -8.12
CA SER A 52 16.41 1.18 -8.88
C SER A 52 15.67 2.36 -9.47
N ALA A 53 16.24 3.56 -9.46
CA ALA A 53 15.56 4.79 -9.85
C ALA A 53 14.96 4.73 -11.27
N ASP A 54 15.57 4.01 -12.18
CA ASP A 54 15.13 3.80 -13.57
C ASP A 54 14.00 2.78 -13.71
N LYS A 55 13.77 1.96 -12.68
CA LYS A 55 12.83 0.82 -12.72
C LYS A 55 11.43 1.16 -12.22
N PHE A 56 11.25 2.28 -11.53
CA PHE A 56 9.95 2.68 -11.00
C PHE A 56 9.69 4.17 -11.17
N GLY A 57 8.44 4.58 -11.09
CA GLY A 57 8.01 5.97 -11.21
C GLY A 57 6.78 6.11 -12.07
N ASP A 58 6.29 7.33 -12.16
CA ASP A 58 5.17 7.67 -13.00
C ASP A 58 5.58 7.61 -14.47
N ARG A 59 4.67 7.09 -15.29
CA ARG A 59 4.85 7.05 -16.74
C ARG A 59 4.02 8.11 -17.42
N GLU A 60 4.53 8.61 -18.50
CA GLU A 60 3.76 9.48 -19.37
C GLU A 60 2.53 8.76 -19.92
N LEU A 61 1.43 9.49 -20.01
CA LEU A 61 0.20 8.97 -20.61
C LEU A 61 0.45 8.67 -22.09
N ASN A 62 0.12 7.44 -22.52
CA ASN A 62 0.13 7.10 -23.91
C ASN A 62 -0.93 7.93 -24.64
N ARG A 63 -0.49 8.80 -25.54
CA ARG A 63 -1.37 9.55 -26.41
C ARG A 63 -1.80 8.68 -27.58
N SER A 64 -3.04 8.82 -28.05
CA SER A 64 -3.56 8.06 -29.19
C SER A 64 -2.76 8.27 -30.49
N GLN A 65 -2.04 9.37 -30.58
CA GLN A 65 -1.18 9.74 -31.70
C GLN A 65 0.29 9.37 -31.48
N SER A 66 0.60 8.62 -30.42
CA SER A 66 1.97 8.13 -30.19
C SER A 66 2.39 7.21 -31.31
N ASP A 67 3.68 7.23 -31.60
CA ASP A 67 4.32 6.37 -32.60
C ASP A 67 3.84 4.91 -32.45
N PRO A 68 3.34 4.27 -33.54
CA PRO A 68 2.90 2.90 -33.51
C PRO A 68 3.95 1.92 -32.96
N GLU A 69 5.24 2.14 -33.27
CA GLU A 69 6.32 1.30 -32.77
C GLU A 69 6.43 1.35 -31.24
N GLN A 70 6.31 2.53 -30.64
CA GLN A 70 6.33 2.68 -29.18
C GLN A 70 5.06 2.13 -28.53
N ARG A 71 3.93 2.21 -29.22
CA ARG A 71 2.63 1.73 -28.72
C ARG A 71 2.60 0.21 -28.55
N TYR A 72 3.24 -0.50 -29.46
CA TYR A 72 3.25 -1.98 -29.48
C TYR A 72 4.57 -2.60 -29.02
N ALA A 73 5.52 -1.78 -28.58
CA ALA A 73 6.85 -2.24 -28.15
C ALA A 73 6.82 -3.20 -26.94
N LYS A 74 5.77 -3.12 -26.10
CA LYS A 74 5.63 -3.97 -24.92
C LYS A 74 4.53 -5.02 -25.13
N LYS A 75 4.88 -6.27 -24.94
CA LYS A 75 3.91 -7.36 -24.86
C LYS A 75 3.45 -7.49 -23.41
N PHE A 76 2.16 -7.29 -23.19
CA PHE A 76 1.54 -7.52 -21.89
C PHE A 76 0.96 -8.93 -21.82
N THR A 77 1.08 -9.55 -20.65
CA THR A 77 0.40 -10.79 -20.31
C THR A 77 -0.83 -10.43 -19.50
N GLU A 78 -1.99 -10.92 -19.93
CA GLU A 78 -3.24 -10.68 -19.21
C GLU A 78 -3.28 -11.49 -17.91
N VAL A 79 -3.93 -10.93 -16.86
CA VAL A 79 -3.92 -11.58 -15.53
C VAL A 79 -4.55 -12.98 -15.58
N HIS A 80 -5.58 -13.18 -16.39
CA HIS A 80 -6.23 -14.49 -16.52
C HIS A 80 -5.39 -15.55 -17.26
N GLN A 81 -4.31 -15.14 -17.95
CA GLN A 81 -3.37 -16.02 -18.63
C GLN A 81 -2.21 -16.46 -17.74
N LEU A 82 -2.14 -15.93 -16.52
CA LEU A 82 -1.12 -16.30 -15.56
C LEU A 82 -1.44 -17.67 -14.97
N ASP A 83 -0.76 -18.69 -15.46
CA ASP A 83 -0.91 -20.09 -15.05
C ASP A 83 0.43 -20.72 -14.67
N GLU A 84 0.39 -21.98 -14.30
CA GLU A 84 1.57 -22.76 -13.91
C GLU A 84 2.62 -22.87 -15.03
N SER A 85 2.21 -22.79 -16.30
CA SER A 85 3.12 -22.89 -17.45
C SER A 85 4.08 -21.70 -17.57
N LEU A 86 3.69 -20.56 -17.00
CA LEU A 86 4.51 -19.35 -16.97
C LEU A 86 5.43 -19.27 -15.73
N ALA A 87 5.41 -20.30 -14.88
CA ALA A 87 6.26 -20.31 -13.68
C ALA A 87 7.74 -20.15 -14.04
N GLY A 88 8.40 -19.22 -13.35
CA GLY A 88 9.78 -18.87 -13.60
C GLY A 88 10.03 -17.89 -14.74
N GLN A 89 9.04 -17.55 -15.55
CA GLN A 89 9.16 -16.57 -16.63
C GLN A 89 8.96 -15.14 -16.13
N GLU A 90 9.61 -14.19 -16.81
CA GLU A 90 9.33 -12.76 -16.62
C GLU A 90 8.15 -12.34 -17.50
N VAL A 91 7.19 -11.69 -16.88
CA VAL A 91 5.99 -11.16 -17.55
C VAL A 91 5.81 -9.68 -17.24
N ILE A 92 5.12 -8.98 -18.12
CA ILE A 92 4.66 -7.60 -17.88
C ILE A 92 3.15 -7.64 -17.78
N VAL A 93 2.63 -7.26 -16.63
CA VAL A 93 1.19 -7.20 -16.36
C VAL A 93 0.77 -5.74 -16.22
N ARG A 94 -0.36 -5.38 -16.83
CA ARG A 94 -1.00 -4.08 -16.66
C ARG A 94 -2.37 -4.28 -16.05
N GLY A 95 -2.66 -3.53 -15.00
CA GLY A 95 -3.97 -3.63 -14.34
C GLY A 95 -4.21 -2.51 -13.36
N ARG A 96 -5.31 -2.57 -12.65
CA ARG A 96 -5.66 -1.64 -11.58
C ARG A 96 -5.12 -2.14 -10.24
N LEU A 97 -4.53 -1.23 -9.47
CA LEU A 97 -4.13 -1.52 -8.10
C LEU A 97 -5.37 -1.64 -7.21
N SER A 98 -5.80 -2.86 -6.91
CA SER A 98 -6.92 -3.11 -6.00
C SER A 98 -6.55 -2.86 -4.55
N GLY A 99 -5.34 -3.21 -4.16
CA GLY A 99 -4.84 -2.98 -2.82
C GLY A 99 -3.32 -3.09 -2.70
N SER A 100 -2.79 -2.38 -1.72
CA SER A 100 -1.39 -2.49 -1.31
C SER A 100 -1.34 -2.71 0.20
N ARG A 101 -0.58 -3.71 0.63
CA ARG A 101 -0.39 -4.05 2.04
C ARG A 101 1.09 -4.18 2.36
N PRO A 102 1.66 -3.27 3.12
CA PRO A 102 3.03 -3.41 3.60
C PRO A 102 3.13 -4.51 4.66
N ALA A 103 4.15 -5.35 4.57
CA ALA A 103 4.53 -6.33 5.58
C ALA A 103 5.94 -5.97 6.10
N GLY A 104 5.97 -5.08 7.07
CA GLY A 104 7.21 -4.51 7.59
C GLY A 104 7.85 -3.50 6.62
N LYS A 105 9.17 -3.30 6.76
CA LYS A 105 9.91 -2.31 5.95
C LYS A 105 10.33 -2.82 4.57
N LYS A 106 10.51 -4.14 4.44
CA LYS A 106 11.14 -4.76 3.27
C LYS A 106 10.17 -5.45 2.31
N LEU A 107 8.90 -5.65 2.71
CA LEU A 107 7.93 -6.39 1.93
C LEU A 107 6.69 -5.54 1.65
N VAL A 108 6.19 -5.62 0.43
CA VAL A 108 4.92 -5.02 0.03
C VAL A 108 4.15 -6.03 -0.81
N PHE A 109 2.93 -6.33 -0.40
CA PHE A 109 1.99 -7.10 -1.20
C PHE A 109 1.11 -6.16 -1.98
N ILE A 110 0.99 -6.37 -3.28
CA ILE A 110 0.18 -5.58 -4.18
C ILE A 110 -0.82 -6.54 -4.84
N VAL A 111 -2.08 -6.16 -4.88
CA VAL A 111 -3.11 -6.91 -5.62
C VAL A 111 -3.46 -6.11 -6.87
N ILE A 112 -3.22 -6.72 -8.02
CA ILE A 112 -3.52 -6.15 -9.33
C ILE A 112 -4.77 -6.84 -9.86
N ARG A 113 -5.71 -6.04 -10.34
CA ARG A 113 -6.96 -6.50 -10.93
C ARG A 113 -7.01 -6.09 -12.41
N GLU A 114 -7.33 -7.04 -13.24
CA GLU A 114 -7.66 -6.83 -14.63
C GLU A 114 -8.98 -7.51 -14.95
N CYS A 115 -9.99 -6.74 -15.34
CA CYS A 115 -11.37 -7.21 -15.50
C CYS A 115 -11.86 -7.94 -14.23
N PHE A 116 -12.07 -9.25 -14.33
CA PHE A 116 -12.56 -10.11 -13.23
C PHE A 116 -11.45 -10.89 -12.54
N SER A 117 -10.25 -10.90 -13.13
CA SER A 117 -9.10 -11.65 -12.62
C SER A 117 -8.21 -10.79 -11.73
N THR A 118 -7.66 -11.42 -10.69
CA THR A 118 -6.79 -10.76 -9.74
C THR A 118 -5.52 -11.57 -9.50
N VAL A 119 -4.39 -10.89 -9.38
CA VAL A 119 -3.11 -11.51 -9.04
C VAL A 119 -2.43 -10.75 -7.92
N GLN A 120 -1.76 -11.47 -7.03
CA GLN A 120 -0.93 -10.87 -6.00
C GLN A 120 0.51 -10.80 -6.48
N ALA A 121 1.07 -9.60 -6.46
CA ALA A 121 2.50 -9.37 -6.65
C ALA A 121 3.18 -9.13 -5.29
N LEU A 122 4.34 -9.74 -5.10
CA LEU A 122 5.18 -9.55 -3.94
C LEU A 122 6.39 -8.71 -4.33
N LEU A 123 6.59 -7.61 -3.64
CA LEU A 123 7.75 -6.74 -3.77
C LEU A 123 8.62 -6.92 -2.53
N SER A 124 9.77 -7.59 -2.70
CA SER A 124 10.77 -7.78 -1.64
C SER A 124 11.99 -6.89 -1.91
N VAL A 125 12.43 -6.17 -0.88
CA VAL A 125 13.65 -5.33 -0.96
C VAL A 125 14.86 -6.24 -0.92
N GLU A 126 15.18 -6.82 -2.08
CA GLU A 126 16.33 -7.70 -2.29
C GLU A 126 16.87 -7.50 -3.71
N GLY A 127 18.18 -7.64 -3.86
CA GLY A 127 18.85 -7.60 -5.16
C GLY A 127 18.59 -6.30 -5.94
N SER A 128 17.73 -6.37 -6.94
CA SER A 128 17.44 -5.25 -7.85
C SER A 128 16.29 -4.33 -7.39
N ILE A 129 15.70 -4.59 -6.23
CA ILE A 129 14.57 -3.83 -5.69
C ILE A 129 15.06 -3.02 -4.49
N SER A 130 15.03 -1.70 -4.62
CA SER A 130 15.42 -0.78 -3.56
C SER A 130 14.31 -0.53 -2.54
N GLN A 131 14.70 0.02 -1.40
CA GLN A 131 13.74 0.49 -0.41
C GLN A 131 12.88 1.66 -0.94
N GLY A 132 13.48 2.52 -1.80
CA GLY A 132 12.76 3.61 -2.47
C GLY A 132 11.63 3.10 -3.36
N MET A 133 11.89 2.04 -4.14
CA MET A 133 10.88 1.38 -4.95
C MET A 133 9.74 0.81 -4.10
N ALA A 134 10.06 0.17 -2.96
CA ALA A 134 9.05 -0.36 -2.05
C ALA A 134 8.22 0.76 -1.40
N GLU A 135 8.84 1.88 -1.06
CA GLU A 135 8.13 3.04 -0.52
C GLU A 135 7.25 3.72 -1.55
N TYR A 136 7.71 3.86 -2.79
CA TYR A 136 6.90 4.32 -3.90
C TYR A 136 5.66 3.44 -4.08
N ALA A 137 5.84 2.12 -4.15
CA ALA A 137 4.74 1.18 -4.32
C ALA A 137 3.67 1.25 -3.22
N ARG A 138 4.06 1.57 -1.98
CA ARG A 138 3.13 1.78 -0.85
C ARG A 138 2.25 3.02 -1.01
N ARG A 139 2.74 4.02 -1.73
CA ARG A 139 2.09 5.32 -1.89
C ARG A 139 1.17 5.40 -3.10
N ILE A 140 1.26 4.44 -4.01
CA ILE A 140 0.39 4.41 -5.19
C ILE A 140 -1.07 4.35 -4.71
N PRO A 141 -1.92 5.30 -5.14
CA PRO A 141 -3.33 5.29 -4.78
C PRO A 141 -4.04 4.03 -5.30
N LYS A 142 -5.03 3.57 -4.56
CA LYS A 142 -5.90 2.49 -5.06
C LYS A 142 -6.60 2.93 -6.34
N GLU A 143 -6.91 1.96 -7.20
CA GLU A 143 -7.50 2.15 -8.53
C GLU A 143 -6.58 2.84 -9.56
N SER A 144 -5.33 3.14 -9.20
CA SER A 144 -4.32 3.55 -10.19
C SER A 144 -4.05 2.43 -11.19
N ILE A 145 -3.82 2.78 -12.43
CA ILE A 145 -3.34 1.83 -13.45
C ILE A 145 -1.83 1.68 -13.28
N VAL A 146 -1.41 0.43 -13.10
CA VAL A 146 -0.01 0.09 -12.89
C VAL A 146 0.49 -0.90 -13.93
N GLU A 147 1.75 -0.76 -14.32
CA GLU A 147 2.49 -1.76 -15.09
C GLU A 147 3.53 -2.38 -14.16
N VAL A 148 3.50 -3.69 -14.06
CA VAL A 148 4.42 -4.44 -13.22
C VAL A 148 5.17 -5.46 -14.07
N LYS A 149 6.49 -5.36 -14.09
CA LYS A 149 7.38 -6.38 -14.63
C LYS A 149 7.82 -7.28 -13.48
N ALA A 150 7.48 -8.55 -13.54
CA ALA A 150 7.74 -9.49 -12.46
C ALA A 150 7.99 -10.90 -12.99
N LYS A 151 8.60 -11.73 -12.14
CA LYS A 151 8.74 -13.16 -12.37
C LYS A 151 7.54 -13.89 -11.78
N VAL A 152 6.95 -14.80 -12.53
CA VAL A 152 5.85 -15.64 -12.05
C VAL A 152 6.39 -16.70 -11.09
N VAL A 153 5.78 -16.79 -9.92
CA VAL A 153 6.11 -17.77 -8.89
C VAL A 153 4.84 -18.46 -8.44
N LEU A 154 4.87 -19.78 -8.37
CA LEU A 154 3.76 -20.55 -7.82
C LEU A 154 3.80 -20.48 -6.29
N PRO A 155 2.71 -20.12 -5.63
CA PRO A 155 2.63 -20.15 -4.19
C PRO A 155 2.51 -21.58 -3.68
N GLU A 156 3.09 -21.87 -2.50
CA GLU A 156 2.94 -23.16 -1.83
C GLU A 156 1.50 -23.46 -1.39
N ALA A 157 0.74 -22.40 -1.11
CA ALA A 157 -0.67 -22.48 -0.74
C ALA A 157 -1.50 -21.47 -1.54
N PRO A 158 -2.78 -21.79 -1.83
CA PRO A 158 -3.66 -20.87 -2.55
C PRO A 158 -3.78 -19.51 -1.85
N ILE A 159 -3.64 -18.44 -2.61
CA ILE A 159 -3.75 -17.09 -2.08
C ILE A 159 -5.23 -16.71 -2.03
N GLN A 160 -5.74 -16.44 -0.82
CA GLN A 160 -7.11 -15.98 -0.66
C GLN A 160 -7.32 -14.61 -1.29
N GLY A 161 -8.37 -14.48 -2.11
CA GLY A 161 -8.74 -13.22 -2.77
C GLY A 161 -7.99 -12.93 -4.07
N CYS A 162 -7.29 -13.90 -4.61
CA CYS A 162 -6.77 -13.90 -5.97
C CYS A 162 -7.41 -15.04 -6.76
N SER A 163 -7.63 -14.83 -8.05
CA SER A 163 -8.18 -15.83 -8.98
C SER A 163 -7.05 -16.52 -9.70
#